data_95ef19c74610f69612f6d87d0e252a13
#
_entry.id   95ef19c74610f69612f6d87d0e252a13
#
_cell.length_a   1.000
_cell.length_b   1.000
_cell.length_c   1.000
_cell.angle_alpha   90.00
_cell.angle_beta   90.00
_cell.angle_gamma   90.00
#
_symmetry.space_group_name_H-M   'P 1'
#
loop_
_entity.id
_entity.type
_entity.pdbx_description
1 polymer ?
#
loop_
_entity_poly.entity_id
_entity_poly.type
_entity_poly.pdbx_seq_one_letter_code
_entity_poly.pdbx_strand_id
1 'polypeptide(L)'
;PILLIGFLSRDLVDLYLRNPLIIAYATIIFGVVLYVADKANSKSNNLNSISLIQSLVIGVSQCLALIPGTSRSGITISAALFLGISREAAAKFSFLLAITTIGAIAFSEIIKLNFNQLVVQADKLLLSILISFFVAYFSIDIFLKILDRIGFTPFVVYRIVLGLLLILFWI
;
A
#
# COMPACT_ATOMS: atom_id res chain seq x y z
N PRO A 1 7.94 -8.06 9.14
CA PRO A 1 9.13 -7.18 9.04
C PRO A 1 8.76 -5.71 9.23
N ILE A 2 7.76 -5.20 8.52
CA ILE A 2 7.40 -3.77 8.53
C ILE A 2 7.01 -3.24 9.91
N LEU A 3 6.33 -4.02 10.73
CA LEU A 3 5.93 -3.59 12.08
C LEU A 3 7.15 -3.35 12.98
N LEU A 4 8.14 -4.24 12.91
CA LEU A 4 9.38 -4.12 13.66
C LEU A 4 10.21 -2.93 13.15
N ILE A 5 10.46 -2.87 11.86
CA ILE A 5 11.27 -1.80 11.25
C ILE A 5 10.56 -0.45 11.40
N GLY A 6 9.23 -0.40 11.20
CA GLY A 6 8.45 0.83 11.37
C GLY A 6 8.45 1.36 12.79
N PHE A 7 8.42 0.48 13.78
CA PHE A 7 8.57 0.88 15.18
C PHE A 7 9.95 1.47 15.47
N LEU A 8 11.01 0.81 14.99
CA LEU A 8 12.40 1.24 15.22
C LEU A 8 12.79 2.50 14.43
N SER A 9 12.19 2.73 13.27
CA SER A 9 12.53 3.85 12.37
C SER A 9 11.55 5.03 12.43
N ARG A 10 10.60 5.02 13.35
CA ARG A 10 9.53 6.04 13.43
C ARG A 10 10.08 7.45 13.45
N ASP A 11 11.02 7.74 14.36
CA ASP A 11 11.58 9.07 14.53
C ASP A 11 12.38 9.52 13.30
N LEU A 12 13.09 8.59 12.66
CA LEU A 12 13.84 8.87 11.42
C LEU A 12 12.88 9.21 10.26
N VAL A 13 11.78 8.47 10.12
CA VAL A 13 10.76 8.73 9.09
C VAL A 13 10.12 10.10 9.31
N ASP A 14 9.74 10.41 10.55
CA ASP A 14 9.07 11.65 10.89
C ASP A 14 9.99 12.88 10.72
N LEU A 15 11.27 12.77 11.01
CA LEU A 15 12.23 13.89 10.93
C LEU A 15 12.74 14.13 9.50
N TYR A 16 13.02 13.07 8.74
CA TYR A 16 13.78 13.21 7.48
C TYR A 16 12.98 12.90 6.22
N LEU A 17 11.94 12.07 6.29
CA LEU A 17 11.27 11.58 5.09
C LEU A 17 9.94 12.27 4.79
N ARG A 18 9.41 13.12 5.66
CA ARG A 18 8.14 13.85 5.45
C ARG A 18 8.27 15.14 4.64
N ASN A 19 9.37 15.31 3.93
CA ASN A 19 9.53 16.44 3.01
C ASN A 19 8.69 16.20 1.74
N PRO A 20 7.87 17.15 1.27
CA PRO A 20 7.05 17.04 0.06
C PRO A 20 7.83 16.66 -1.20
N LEU A 21 9.07 17.12 -1.35
CA LEU A 21 9.91 16.72 -2.48
C LEU A 21 10.29 15.24 -2.41
N ILE A 22 10.60 14.71 -1.23
CA ILE A 22 10.86 13.28 -1.04
C ILE A 22 9.62 12.48 -1.40
N ILE A 23 8.43 12.92 -0.96
CA ILE A 23 7.16 12.29 -1.29
C ILE A 23 6.93 12.28 -2.79
N ALA A 24 7.18 13.39 -3.47
CA ALA A 24 7.01 13.53 -4.91
C ALA A 24 7.94 12.58 -5.67
N TYR A 25 9.24 12.59 -5.36
CA TYR A 25 10.22 11.68 -5.99
C TYR A 25 9.91 10.22 -5.70
N ALA A 26 9.60 9.85 -4.46
CA ALA A 26 9.20 8.50 -4.13
C ALA A 26 7.94 8.07 -4.90
N THR A 27 6.95 8.95 -5.03
CA THR A 27 5.74 8.67 -5.80
C THR A 27 6.06 8.36 -7.26
N ILE A 28 6.94 9.13 -7.91
CA ILE A 28 7.36 8.89 -9.29
C ILE A 28 8.19 7.62 -9.42
N ILE A 29 9.24 7.48 -8.61
CA ILE A 29 10.18 6.34 -8.68
C ILE A 29 9.45 5.02 -8.51
N PHE A 30 8.64 4.90 -7.45
CA PHE A 30 7.88 3.67 -7.21
C PHE A 30 6.68 3.50 -8.16
N GLY A 31 6.22 4.55 -8.82
CA GLY A 31 5.34 4.46 -9.98
C GLY A 31 6.01 3.78 -11.16
N VAL A 32 7.24 4.19 -11.48
CA VAL A 32 8.06 3.58 -12.53
C VAL A 32 8.42 2.12 -12.18
N VAL A 33 8.78 1.84 -10.93
CA VAL A 33 9.04 0.45 -10.46
C VAL A 33 7.81 -0.44 -10.69
N LEU A 34 6.62 0.03 -10.37
CA LEU A 34 5.38 -0.71 -10.63
C LEU A 34 5.16 -0.94 -12.13
N TYR A 35 5.44 0.06 -12.97
CA TYR A 35 5.32 -0.09 -14.42
C TYR A 35 6.26 -1.15 -14.97
N VAL A 36 7.54 -1.08 -14.57
CA VAL A 36 8.55 -2.06 -14.99
C VAL A 36 8.18 -3.47 -14.51
N ALA A 37 7.74 -3.62 -13.27
CA ALA A 37 7.30 -4.90 -12.73
C ALA A 37 6.11 -5.47 -13.51
N ASP A 38 5.13 -4.62 -13.84
CA ASP A 38 3.95 -5.03 -14.62
C ASP A 38 4.31 -5.48 -16.04
N LYS A 39 5.25 -4.80 -16.70
CA LYS A 39 5.71 -5.14 -18.05
C LYS A 39 6.67 -6.34 -18.08
N ALA A 40 7.51 -6.49 -17.07
CA ALA A 40 8.43 -7.62 -16.97
C ALA A 40 7.74 -8.93 -16.58
N ASN A 41 6.52 -8.88 -16.08
CA ASN A 41 5.80 -10.06 -15.62
C ASN A 41 5.27 -10.87 -16.81
N SER A 42 5.96 -11.97 -17.13
CA SER A 42 5.58 -12.95 -18.14
C SER A 42 4.96 -14.24 -17.57
N LYS A 43 4.86 -14.35 -16.24
CA LYS A 43 4.41 -15.56 -15.54
C LYS A 43 2.99 -15.35 -14.97
N SER A 44 2.31 -16.47 -14.74
CA SER A 44 0.92 -16.50 -14.27
C SER A 44 0.74 -17.36 -13.02
N ASN A 45 1.69 -17.28 -12.07
CA ASN A 45 1.58 -18.03 -10.83
C ASN A 45 0.37 -17.54 -10.02
N ASN A 46 -0.48 -18.48 -9.60
CA ASN A 46 -1.67 -18.19 -8.81
C ASN A 46 -1.35 -17.97 -7.33
N LEU A 47 -2.32 -17.41 -6.59
CA LEU A 47 -2.18 -17.12 -5.16
C LEU A 47 -1.76 -18.36 -4.34
N ASN A 48 -2.32 -19.54 -4.65
CA ASN A 48 -2.05 -20.78 -3.94
C ASN A 48 -0.64 -21.37 -4.20
N SER A 49 0.08 -20.85 -5.19
CA SER A 49 1.44 -21.28 -5.52
C SER A 49 2.52 -20.39 -4.92
N ILE A 50 2.15 -19.40 -4.12
CA ILE A 50 3.11 -18.47 -3.48
C ILE A 50 3.84 -19.23 -2.36
N SER A 51 5.16 -19.35 -2.50
CA SER A 51 6.01 -19.99 -1.51
C SER A 51 6.22 -19.10 -0.27
N LEU A 52 6.65 -19.70 0.84
CA LEU A 52 7.01 -18.95 2.04
C LEU A 52 8.13 -17.94 1.76
N ILE A 53 9.11 -18.29 0.94
CA ILE A 53 10.22 -17.41 0.58
C ILE A 53 9.71 -16.20 -0.20
N GLN A 54 8.83 -16.40 -1.19
CA GLN A 54 8.20 -15.31 -1.93
C GLN A 54 7.40 -14.39 -1.00
N SER A 55 6.64 -14.97 -0.08
CA SER A 55 5.88 -14.21 0.92
C SER A 55 6.78 -13.36 1.81
N LEU A 56 7.93 -13.90 2.24
CA LEU A 56 8.92 -13.16 3.02
C LEU A 56 9.56 -12.02 2.21
N VAL A 57 9.93 -12.26 0.95
CA VAL A 57 10.49 -11.21 0.08
C VAL A 57 9.48 -10.08 -0.11
N ILE A 58 8.21 -10.38 -0.38
CA ILE A 58 7.16 -9.38 -0.49
C ILE A 58 6.97 -8.64 0.85
N GLY A 59 6.98 -9.36 1.97
CA GLY A 59 6.85 -8.77 3.31
C GLY A 59 8.04 -7.87 3.69
N VAL A 60 9.26 -8.20 3.25
CA VAL A 60 10.45 -7.35 3.44
C VAL A 60 10.37 -6.13 2.53
N SER A 61 9.98 -6.30 1.26
CA SER A 61 9.82 -5.17 0.34
C SER A 61 8.80 -4.14 0.85
N GLN A 62 7.81 -4.56 1.63
CA GLN A 62 6.85 -3.65 2.27
C GLN A 62 7.51 -2.62 3.19
N CYS A 63 8.73 -2.89 3.72
CA CYS A 63 9.44 -1.93 4.55
C CYS A 63 9.80 -0.64 3.78
N LEU A 64 9.93 -0.70 2.46
CA LEU A 64 10.11 0.49 1.62
C LEU A 64 8.88 1.43 1.67
N ALA A 65 7.73 0.92 2.06
CA ALA A 65 6.53 1.73 2.25
C ALA A 65 6.60 2.69 3.46
N LEU A 66 7.62 2.56 4.31
CA LEU A 66 7.94 3.54 5.36
C LEU A 66 8.39 4.88 4.77
N ILE A 67 8.91 4.88 3.54
CA ILE A 67 9.20 6.10 2.79
C ILE A 67 7.87 6.69 2.30
N PRO A 68 7.46 7.89 2.76
CA PRO A 68 6.23 8.52 2.30
C PRO A 68 6.25 8.72 0.78
N GLY A 69 5.12 8.46 0.12
CA GLY A 69 5.03 8.49 -1.34
C GLY A 69 5.24 7.15 -2.04
N THR A 70 5.86 6.14 -1.40
CA THR A 70 6.13 4.83 -2.02
C THR A 70 4.86 4.10 -2.43
N SER A 71 3.79 4.19 -1.68
CA SER A 71 2.58 3.35 -1.76
C SER A 71 2.84 1.91 -1.29
N ARG A 72 2.24 1.55 -0.16
CA ARG A 72 2.40 0.21 0.42
C ARG A 72 1.95 -0.90 -0.53
N SER A 73 0.75 -0.78 -1.11
CA SER A 73 0.26 -1.75 -2.10
C SER A 73 1.11 -1.73 -3.38
N GLY A 74 1.55 -0.56 -3.82
CA GLY A 74 2.39 -0.45 -5.00
C GLY A 74 3.70 -1.24 -4.89
N ILE A 75 4.41 -1.15 -3.76
CA ILE A 75 5.68 -1.86 -3.59
C ILE A 75 5.48 -3.37 -3.40
N THR A 76 4.46 -3.80 -2.63
CA THR A 76 4.19 -5.23 -2.44
C THR A 76 3.70 -5.90 -3.73
N ILE A 77 2.87 -5.23 -4.52
CA ILE A 77 2.46 -5.69 -5.84
C ILE A 77 3.67 -5.76 -6.79
N SER A 78 4.50 -4.73 -6.83
CA SER A 78 5.71 -4.73 -7.67
C SER A 78 6.64 -5.90 -7.34
N ALA A 79 6.89 -6.15 -6.05
CA ALA A 79 7.70 -7.28 -5.61
C ALA A 79 7.08 -8.63 -6.03
N ALA A 80 5.76 -8.79 -5.87
CA ALA A 80 5.05 -9.99 -6.28
C ALA A 80 5.13 -10.22 -7.81
N LEU A 81 4.96 -9.15 -8.61
CA LEU A 81 5.09 -9.22 -10.07
C LEU A 81 6.50 -9.61 -10.51
N PHE A 82 7.56 -9.05 -9.91
CA PHE A 82 8.94 -9.45 -10.19
C PHE A 82 9.22 -10.92 -9.85
N LEU A 83 8.51 -11.47 -8.85
CA LEU A 83 8.58 -12.89 -8.50
C LEU A 83 7.74 -13.79 -9.43
N GLY A 84 7.10 -13.23 -10.46
CA GLY A 84 6.33 -13.96 -11.45
C GLY A 84 4.92 -14.34 -11.00
N ILE A 85 4.39 -13.66 -9.98
CA ILE A 85 3.01 -13.84 -9.51
C ILE A 85 2.08 -13.04 -10.43
N SER A 86 0.92 -13.60 -10.79
CA SER A 86 -0.06 -12.94 -11.66
C SER A 86 -0.58 -11.62 -11.06
N ARG A 87 -1.06 -10.70 -11.90
CA ARG A 87 -1.59 -9.39 -11.46
C ARG A 87 -2.65 -9.52 -10.38
N GLU A 88 -3.63 -10.39 -10.61
CA GLU A 88 -4.72 -10.64 -9.66
C GLU A 88 -4.20 -11.22 -8.34
N ALA A 89 -3.34 -12.26 -8.41
CA ALA A 89 -2.76 -12.88 -7.22
C ALA A 89 -1.87 -11.90 -6.43
N ALA A 90 -1.08 -11.07 -7.11
CA ALA A 90 -0.25 -10.02 -6.50
C ALA A 90 -1.11 -8.99 -5.76
N ALA A 91 -2.20 -8.54 -6.38
CA ALA A 91 -3.14 -7.61 -5.76
C ALA A 91 -3.85 -8.23 -4.54
N LYS A 92 -4.38 -9.45 -4.68
CA LYS A 92 -5.02 -10.17 -3.58
C LYS A 92 -4.06 -10.39 -2.41
N PHE A 93 -2.82 -10.83 -2.67
CA PHE A 93 -1.82 -11.01 -1.64
C PHE A 93 -1.48 -9.69 -0.93
N SER A 94 -1.33 -8.60 -1.69
CA SER A 94 -1.10 -7.27 -1.14
C SER A 94 -2.24 -6.80 -0.22
N PHE A 95 -3.51 -7.06 -0.59
CA PHE A 95 -4.66 -6.73 0.26
C PHE A 95 -4.72 -7.57 1.52
N LEU A 96 -4.43 -8.88 1.44
CA LEU A 96 -4.35 -9.75 2.62
C LEU A 96 -3.24 -9.30 3.58
N LEU A 97 -2.08 -8.95 3.05
CA LEU A 97 -0.97 -8.41 3.83
C LEU A 97 -1.31 -7.05 4.47
N ALA A 98 -2.21 -6.29 3.83
CA ALA A 98 -2.74 -5.03 4.36
C ALA A 98 -3.50 -5.22 5.66
N ILE A 99 -4.29 -6.30 5.79
CA ILE A 99 -5.11 -6.57 6.97
C ILE A 99 -4.22 -6.63 8.23
N THR A 100 -3.10 -7.35 8.15
CA THR A 100 -2.18 -7.48 9.29
C THR A 100 -1.52 -6.14 9.65
N THR A 101 -1.11 -5.37 8.66
CA THR A 101 -0.41 -4.09 8.88
C THR A 101 -1.36 -3.01 9.40
N ILE A 102 -2.52 -2.84 8.74
CA ILE A 102 -3.53 -1.85 9.15
C ILE A 102 -4.14 -2.25 10.49
N GLY A 103 -4.39 -3.55 10.69
CA GLY A 103 -4.89 -4.07 11.95
C GLY A 103 -3.97 -3.77 13.14
N ALA A 104 -2.66 -3.95 12.96
CA ALA A 104 -1.68 -3.62 13.99
C ALA A 104 -1.62 -2.10 14.29
N ILE A 105 -1.71 -1.25 13.26
CA ILE A 105 -1.76 0.20 13.42
C ILE A 105 -3.05 0.60 14.15
N ALA A 106 -4.20 0.09 13.71
CA ALA A 106 -5.49 0.37 14.34
C ALA A 106 -5.50 -0.08 15.82
N PHE A 107 -4.98 -1.26 16.12
CA PHE A 107 -4.85 -1.75 17.48
C PHE A 107 -3.97 -0.83 18.35
N SER A 108 -2.83 -0.38 17.81
CA SER A 108 -1.96 0.59 18.50
C SER A 108 -2.66 1.92 18.79
N GLU A 109 -3.50 2.40 17.87
CA GLU A 109 -4.23 3.66 18.09
C GLU A 109 -5.38 3.47 19.08
N ILE A 110 -6.10 2.34 19.04
CA ILE A 110 -7.18 2.04 20.00
C ILE A 110 -6.67 2.05 21.45
N ILE A 111 -5.48 1.48 21.68
CA ILE A 111 -4.86 1.45 23.04
C ILE A 111 -4.59 2.87 23.59
N LYS A 112 -4.33 3.83 22.70
CA LYS A 112 -4.03 5.23 23.07
C LYS A 112 -5.30 6.06 23.33
N LEU A 113 -6.46 5.59 22.88
CA LEU A 113 -7.72 6.32 23.04
C LEU A 113 -8.20 6.32 24.48
N ASN A 114 -8.59 7.48 24.97
CA ASN A 114 -9.30 7.59 26.25
C ASN A 114 -10.73 7.07 26.10
N PHE A 115 -11.17 6.24 27.04
CA PHE A 115 -12.52 5.63 27.06
C PHE A 115 -13.64 6.67 26.92
N ASN A 116 -13.51 7.82 27.57
CA ASN A 116 -14.50 8.91 27.48
C ASN A 116 -14.64 9.46 26.05
N GLN A 117 -13.54 9.55 25.29
CA GLN A 117 -13.58 10.00 23.88
C GLN A 117 -14.25 8.97 22.98
N LEU A 118 -14.03 7.68 23.25
CA LEU A 118 -14.68 6.59 22.52
C LEU A 118 -16.20 6.62 22.69
N VAL A 119 -16.70 6.82 23.92
CA VAL A 119 -18.13 6.85 24.20
C VAL A 119 -18.80 8.07 23.56
N VAL A 120 -18.19 9.24 23.64
CA VAL A 120 -18.73 10.50 23.08
C VAL A 120 -18.79 10.48 21.55
N GLN A 121 -17.94 9.71 20.88
CA GLN A 121 -17.86 9.65 19.42
C GLN A 121 -18.25 8.29 18.83
N ALA A 122 -18.87 7.42 19.61
CA ALA A 122 -19.19 6.06 19.21
C ALA A 122 -20.10 5.98 17.99
N ASP A 123 -21.07 6.87 17.87
CA ASP A 123 -21.99 6.99 16.73
C ASP A 123 -21.25 7.33 15.44
N LYS A 124 -20.34 8.31 15.50
CA LYS A 124 -19.52 8.73 14.35
C LYS A 124 -18.53 7.65 13.96
N LEU A 125 -17.92 6.98 14.94
CA LEU A 125 -16.99 5.87 14.69
C LEU A 125 -17.70 4.71 14.01
N LEU A 126 -18.87 4.31 14.51
CA LEU A 126 -19.66 3.22 13.91
C LEU A 126 -20.05 3.55 12.46
N LEU A 127 -20.57 4.75 12.23
CA LEU A 127 -20.93 5.20 10.90
C LEU A 127 -19.72 5.20 9.96
N SER A 128 -18.58 5.71 10.41
CA SER A 128 -17.34 5.74 9.62
C SER A 128 -16.85 4.34 9.28
N ILE A 129 -16.92 3.38 10.21
CA ILE A 129 -16.54 1.98 9.98
C ILE A 129 -17.45 1.36 8.92
N LEU A 130 -18.78 1.54 9.04
CA LEU A 130 -19.74 0.99 8.08
C LEU A 130 -19.53 1.56 6.68
N ILE A 131 -19.42 2.88 6.55
CA ILE A 131 -19.19 3.52 5.24
C ILE A 131 -17.86 3.04 4.66
N SER A 132 -16.77 3.03 5.44
CA SER A 132 -15.46 2.58 4.99
C SER A 132 -15.47 1.12 4.55
N PHE A 133 -16.20 0.26 5.25
CA PHE A 133 -16.35 -1.15 4.89
C PHE A 133 -17.00 -1.31 3.52
N PHE A 134 -18.17 -0.67 3.29
CA PHE A 134 -18.85 -0.78 2.00
C PHE A 134 -18.05 -0.17 0.86
N VAL A 135 -17.45 1.01 1.07
CA VAL A 135 -16.61 1.66 0.06
C VAL A 135 -15.41 0.77 -0.29
N ALA A 136 -14.72 0.22 0.71
CA ALA A 136 -13.59 -0.68 0.47
C ALA A 136 -14.02 -1.95 -0.26
N TYR A 137 -15.12 -2.57 0.15
CA TYR A 137 -15.64 -3.79 -0.45
C TYR A 137 -15.91 -3.61 -1.96
N PHE A 138 -16.68 -2.58 -2.32
CA PHE A 138 -16.99 -2.31 -3.72
C PHE A 138 -15.76 -1.85 -4.52
N SER A 139 -14.88 -1.04 -3.91
CA SER A 139 -13.67 -0.58 -4.57
C SER A 139 -12.71 -1.72 -4.89
N ILE A 140 -12.52 -2.67 -3.97
CA ILE A 140 -11.66 -3.84 -4.18
C ILE A 140 -12.25 -4.75 -5.26
N ASP A 141 -13.55 -5.02 -5.23
CA ASP A 141 -14.21 -5.86 -6.23
C ASP A 141 -14.09 -5.27 -7.64
N ILE A 142 -14.39 -3.96 -7.78
CA ILE A 142 -14.25 -3.26 -9.06
C ILE A 142 -12.78 -3.25 -9.51
N PHE A 143 -11.85 -2.94 -8.60
CA PHE A 143 -10.43 -2.89 -8.90
C PHE A 143 -9.91 -4.23 -9.45
N LEU A 144 -10.23 -5.35 -8.78
CA LEU A 144 -9.79 -6.68 -9.24
C LEU A 144 -10.38 -7.04 -10.60
N LYS A 145 -11.66 -6.72 -10.87
CA LYS A 145 -12.30 -6.97 -12.17
C LYS A 145 -11.68 -6.15 -13.31
N ILE A 146 -11.28 -4.93 -13.02
CA ILE A 146 -10.69 -4.03 -14.02
C ILE A 146 -9.23 -4.36 -14.26
N LEU A 147 -8.50 -4.79 -13.22
CA LEU A 147 -7.06 -5.02 -13.25
C LEU A 147 -6.62 -5.98 -14.36
N ASP A 148 -7.37 -7.04 -14.59
CA ASP A 148 -7.06 -8.02 -15.63
C ASP A 148 -7.12 -7.42 -17.04
N ARG A 149 -7.97 -6.41 -17.26
CA ARG A 149 -8.17 -5.79 -18.56
C ARG A 149 -7.18 -4.67 -18.86
N ILE A 150 -6.92 -3.80 -17.90
CA ILE A 150 -6.13 -2.58 -18.12
C ILE A 150 -4.75 -2.59 -17.47
N GLY A 151 -4.45 -3.59 -16.61
CA GLY A 151 -3.19 -3.68 -15.87
C GLY A 151 -3.00 -2.54 -14.88
N PHE A 152 -1.75 -2.29 -14.50
CA PHE A 152 -1.40 -1.23 -13.55
C PHE A 152 -1.08 0.12 -14.20
N THR A 153 -1.09 0.21 -15.53
CA THR A 153 -0.71 1.44 -16.26
C THR A 153 -1.48 2.69 -15.83
N PRO A 154 -2.81 2.68 -15.62
CA PRO A 154 -3.53 3.88 -15.17
C PRO A 154 -3.07 4.39 -13.80
N PHE A 155 -2.75 3.47 -12.89
CA PHE A 155 -2.24 3.82 -11.56
C PHE A 155 -0.82 4.41 -11.63
N VAL A 156 0.01 3.91 -12.55
CA VAL A 156 1.34 4.48 -12.82
C VAL A 156 1.22 5.91 -13.34
N VAL A 157 0.36 6.12 -14.35
CA VAL A 157 0.13 7.47 -14.92
C VAL A 157 -0.34 8.44 -13.84
N TYR A 158 -1.35 8.03 -13.03
CA TYR A 158 -1.81 8.84 -11.91
C TYR A 158 -0.67 9.22 -10.96
N ARG A 159 0.19 8.28 -10.59
CA ARG A 159 1.32 8.54 -9.69
C ARG A 159 2.36 9.49 -10.29
N ILE A 160 2.69 9.32 -11.56
CA ILE A 160 3.64 10.21 -12.24
C ILE A 160 3.07 11.63 -12.30
N VAL A 161 1.81 11.78 -12.73
CA VAL A 161 1.15 13.10 -12.77
C VAL A 161 1.09 13.74 -11.39
N LEU A 162 0.68 12.98 -10.36
CA LEU A 162 0.63 13.48 -8.99
C LEU A 162 2.01 13.92 -8.48
N GLY A 163 3.05 13.12 -8.71
CA GLY A 163 4.41 13.45 -8.31
C GLY A 163 4.95 14.70 -9.02
N LEU A 164 4.66 14.86 -10.32
CA LEU A 164 5.03 16.05 -11.08
C LEU A 164 4.27 17.30 -10.59
N LEU A 165 2.98 17.17 -10.29
CA LEU A 165 2.21 18.28 -9.71
C LEU A 165 2.76 18.68 -8.34
N LEU A 166 3.10 17.73 -7.48
CA LEU A 166 3.71 18.03 -6.19
C LEU A 166 5.03 18.78 -6.34
N ILE A 167 5.88 18.43 -7.30
CA ILE A 167 7.11 19.15 -7.59
C ILE A 167 6.80 20.58 -8.07
N LEU A 168 5.85 20.71 -9.00
CA LEU A 168 5.51 22.02 -9.59
C LEU A 168 4.93 23.01 -8.56
N PHE A 169 4.09 22.52 -7.64
CA PHE A 169 3.46 23.38 -6.62
C PHE A 169 4.34 23.63 -5.40
N TRP A 170 5.43 22.90 -5.24
CA TRP A 170 6.34 23.04 -4.10
C TRP A 170 7.59 23.88 -4.41
N ILE A 171 7.96 24.03 -5.68
CA ILE A 171 9.02 24.92 -6.16
C ILE A 171 8.45 26.30 -6.46
#